data_4d17977b6ceae1bb8153a37d94c219f9
#
_entry.id   4d17977b6ceae1bb8153a37d94c219f9
#
_cell.length_a   1.000
_cell.length_b   1.000
_cell.length_c   1.000
_cell.angle_alpha   90.00
_cell.angle_beta   90.00
_cell.angle_gamma   90.00
#
_symmetry.space_group_name_H-M   'P 1'
#
loop_
_entity.id
_entity.type
_entity.pdbx_description
1 polymer ?
#
loop_
_entity_poly.entity_id
_entity_poly.type
_entity_poly.pdbx_seq_one_letter_code
_entity_poly.pdbx_strand_id
1 'polypeptide(L)'
;MVKVTLITGGNKGLGYETAKELKAKGYKVYIGSRNEERGQQASKELGVDYVQLDVSDDKSVQQAFETISNKEGRVDVLINNAGISGGFAKVADFTAKDVEKVYNTNVFGIVRMMNTFIPLLEKSEQPVVVNVSSGLGSFGMVTNPDTAESQVNSLAYCSSKSAVTMMTVQYAKGLPHIQINAADPGSTNTDLVGDFSNNSKHVSEGIKPIIQ
;
A
#
# COMPACT_ATOMS: atom_id res chain seq x y z
N MET A 1 4.82 19.47 15.43
CA MET A 1 5.84 18.38 15.40
C MET A 1 5.97 17.83 13.99
N VAL A 2 7.13 17.30 13.61
CA VAL A 2 7.31 16.61 12.31
C VAL A 2 6.52 15.30 12.35
N LYS A 3 5.70 15.04 11.32
CA LYS A 3 4.92 13.81 11.22
C LYS A 3 5.79 12.64 10.78
N VAL A 4 5.72 11.52 11.51
CA VAL A 4 6.42 10.28 11.19
C VAL A 4 5.54 9.43 10.28
N THR A 5 6.05 9.06 9.11
CA THR A 5 5.32 8.29 8.10
C THR A 5 6.04 6.99 7.78
N LEU A 6 5.31 5.87 7.73
CA LEU A 6 5.77 4.59 7.21
C LEU A 6 5.02 4.25 5.92
N ILE A 7 5.78 3.92 4.84
CA ILE A 7 5.23 3.52 3.54
C ILE A 7 5.70 2.11 3.21
N THR A 8 4.80 1.15 3.14
CA THR A 8 5.14 -0.22 2.72
C THR A 8 5.35 -0.28 1.20
N GLY A 9 6.36 -1.03 0.74
CA GLY A 9 6.69 -1.11 -0.69
C GLY A 9 7.18 0.22 -1.28
N GLY A 10 7.92 1.02 -0.48
CA GLY A 10 8.36 2.37 -0.85
C GLY A 10 9.60 2.45 -1.74
N ASN A 11 10.14 1.32 -2.19
CA ASN A 11 11.38 1.27 -2.98
C ASN A 11 11.19 1.51 -4.48
N LYS A 12 9.96 1.60 -4.97
CA LYS A 12 9.63 1.85 -6.38
C LYS A 12 8.19 2.31 -6.58
N GLY A 13 7.86 2.79 -7.78
CA GLY A 13 6.50 3.11 -8.22
C GLY A 13 5.80 4.13 -7.32
N LEU A 14 4.52 3.89 -7.02
CA LEU A 14 3.69 4.79 -6.21
C LEU A 14 4.29 5.06 -4.82
N GLY A 15 4.79 4.01 -4.15
CA GLY A 15 5.36 4.17 -2.82
C GLY A 15 6.63 5.04 -2.81
N TYR A 16 7.48 4.92 -3.83
CA TYR A 16 8.68 5.75 -3.99
C TYR A 16 8.32 7.23 -4.23
N GLU A 17 7.39 7.49 -5.16
CA GLU A 17 6.98 8.87 -5.47
C GLU A 17 6.20 9.49 -4.31
N THR A 18 5.39 8.70 -3.59
CA THR A 18 4.74 9.13 -2.34
C THR A 18 5.77 9.53 -1.27
N ALA A 19 6.83 8.72 -1.11
CA ALA A 19 7.91 9.01 -0.16
C ALA A 19 8.63 10.32 -0.50
N LYS A 20 8.93 10.53 -1.77
CA LYS A 20 9.55 11.74 -2.29
C LYS A 20 8.71 12.98 -2.00
N GLU A 21 7.42 12.94 -2.30
CA GLU A 21 6.50 14.05 -2.09
C GLU A 21 6.31 14.37 -0.60
N LEU A 22 6.12 13.35 0.25
CA LEU A 22 5.98 13.55 1.69
C LEU A 22 7.27 14.08 2.32
N LYS A 23 8.43 13.62 1.84
CA LYS A 23 9.74 14.20 2.25
C LYS A 23 9.83 15.68 1.90
N ALA A 24 9.42 16.06 0.68
CA ALA A 24 9.41 17.47 0.25
C ALA A 24 8.47 18.34 1.11
N LYS A 25 7.38 17.75 1.63
CA LYS A 25 6.46 18.38 2.58
C LYS A 25 6.98 18.41 4.04
N GLY A 26 8.20 17.95 4.29
CA GLY A 26 8.84 18.00 5.61
C GLY A 26 8.49 16.86 6.55
N TYR A 27 7.92 15.77 6.06
CA TYR A 27 7.65 14.58 6.87
C TYR A 27 8.95 13.80 7.17
N LYS A 28 9.00 13.14 8.30
CA LYS A 28 9.98 12.09 8.59
C LYS A 28 9.48 10.79 7.96
N VAL A 29 10.10 10.36 6.87
CA VAL A 29 9.60 9.24 6.05
C VAL A 29 10.47 8.01 6.24
N TYR A 30 9.83 6.88 6.51
CA TYR A 30 10.38 5.53 6.46
C TYR A 30 9.79 4.79 5.26
N ILE A 31 10.64 4.24 4.41
CA ILE A 31 10.24 3.31 3.35
C ILE A 31 10.51 1.87 3.76
N GLY A 32 9.49 1.02 3.67
CA GLY A 32 9.61 -0.42 3.84
C GLY A 32 9.85 -1.13 2.52
N SER A 33 10.82 -2.02 2.46
CA SER A 33 11.09 -2.89 1.30
C SER A 33 11.57 -4.26 1.75
N ARG A 34 11.03 -5.32 1.12
CA ARG A 34 11.49 -6.70 1.38
C ARG A 34 12.88 -7.00 0.79
N ASN A 35 13.27 -6.28 -0.26
CA ASN A 35 14.60 -6.37 -0.84
C ASN A 35 15.47 -5.27 -0.24
N GLU A 36 16.48 -5.68 0.51
CA GLU A 36 17.35 -4.80 1.28
C GLU A 36 18.12 -3.84 0.38
N GLU A 37 18.78 -4.35 -0.65
CA GLU A 37 19.60 -3.56 -1.58
C GLU A 37 18.77 -2.45 -2.26
N ARG A 38 17.61 -2.81 -2.83
CA ARG A 38 16.70 -1.85 -3.46
C ARG A 38 16.12 -0.85 -2.47
N GLY A 39 15.83 -1.28 -1.25
CA GLY A 39 15.34 -0.41 -0.18
C GLY A 39 16.38 0.62 0.24
N GLN A 40 17.63 0.19 0.46
CA GLN A 40 18.74 1.07 0.81
C GLN A 40 19.08 2.05 -0.31
N GLN A 41 19.07 1.59 -1.57
CA GLN A 41 19.29 2.45 -2.72
C GLN A 41 18.22 3.56 -2.80
N ALA A 42 16.94 3.19 -2.75
CA ALA A 42 15.84 4.16 -2.79
C ALA A 42 15.88 5.15 -1.61
N SER A 43 16.19 4.66 -0.40
CA SER A 43 16.40 5.48 0.79
C SER A 43 17.49 6.53 0.60
N LYS A 44 18.63 6.14 0.05
CA LYS A 44 19.76 7.03 -0.24
C LYS A 44 19.39 8.07 -1.30
N GLU A 45 18.73 7.67 -2.36
CA GLU A 45 18.31 8.57 -3.45
C GLU A 45 17.30 9.62 -2.97
N LEU A 46 16.34 9.21 -2.14
CA LEU A 46 15.30 10.09 -1.61
C LEU A 46 15.73 10.89 -0.37
N GLY A 47 16.80 10.50 0.29
CA GLY A 47 17.19 11.08 1.58
C GLY A 47 16.17 10.79 2.68
N VAL A 48 15.57 9.58 2.69
CA VAL A 48 14.60 9.09 3.68
C VAL A 48 15.15 7.89 4.43
N ASP A 49 14.50 7.46 5.50
CA ASP A 49 14.91 6.27 6.23
C ASP A 49 14.39 4.98 5.58
N TYR A 50 15.13 3.92 5.76
CA TYR A 50 14.77 2.57 5.32
C TYR A 50 14.53 1.65 6.51
N VAL A 51 13.57 0.76 6.36
CA VAL A 51 13.35 -0.39 7.22
C VAL A 51 13.10 -1.62 6.36
N GLN A 52 13.77 -2.73 6.65
CA GLN A 52 13.46 -3.99 5.98
C GLN A 52 12.08 -4.44 6.40
N LEU A 53 11.20 -4.67 5.41
CA LEU A 53 9.80 -4.96 5.67
C LEU A 53 9.20 -5.80 4.54
N ASP A 54 8.92 -7.05 4.85
CA ASP A 54 8.05 -7.93 4.06
C ASP A 54 6.71 -8.04 4.79
N VAL A 55 5.66 -7.48 4.22
CA VAL A 55 4.31 -7.49 4.79
C VAL A 55 3.68 -8.89 4.80
N SER A 56 4.28 -9.86 4.11
CA SER A 56 3.85 -11.27 4.10
C SER A 56 4.49 -12.12 5.20
N ASP A 57 5.39 -11.52 6.01
CA ASP A 57 6.13 -12.19 7.09
C ASP A 57 5.92 -11.46 8.44
N ASP A 58 5.30 -12.15 9.40
CA ASP A 58 5.00 -11.60 10.72
C ASP A 58 6.25 -11.16 11.48
N LYS A 59 7.37 -11.90 11.34
CA LYS A 59 8.65 -11.53 11.98
C LYS A 59 9.24 -10.27 11.40
N SER A 60 9.20 -10.13 10.07
CA SER A 60 9.67 -8.93 9.40
C SER A 60 8.86 -7.70 9.81
N VAL A 61 7.54 -7.82 9.91
CA VAL A 61 6.65 -6.74 10.37
C VAL A 61 6.97 -6.36 11.82
N GLN A 62 7.17 -7.34 12.70
CA GLN A 62 7.53 -7.10 14.10
C GLN A 62 8.89 -6.40 14.24
N GLN A 63 9.90 -6.80 13.48
CA GLN A 63 11.23 -6.16 13.48
C GLN A 63 11.18 -4.71 12.99
N ALA A 64 10.36 -4.43 11.96
CA ALA A 64 10.13 -3.08 11.48
C ALA A 64 9.46 -2.20 12.55
N PHE A 65 8.47 -2.75 13.26
CA PHE A 65 7.81 -2.08 14.39
C PHE A 65 8.83 -1.73 15.50
N GLU A 66 9.64 -2.68 15.93
CA GLU A 66 10.66 -2.45 16.97
C GLU A 66 11.65 -1.35 16.56
N THR A 67 12.09 -1.38 15.30
CA THR A 67 13.01 -0.38 14.76
C THR A 67 12.41 1.02 14.83
N ILE A 68 11.16 1.20 14.38
CA ILE A 68 10.50 2.51 14.35
C ILE A 68 10.09 2.94 15.78
N SER A 69 9.60 2.00 16.59
CA SER A 69 9.24 2.26 17.99
C SER A 69 10.42 2.80 18.80
N ASN A 70 11.61 2.19 18.65
CA ASN A 70 12.81 2.60 19.38
C ASN A 70 13.35 3.95 18.90
N LYS A 71 13.18 4.30 17.61
CA LYS A 71 13.69 5.55 17.06
C LYS A 71 12.75 6.74 17.23
N GLU A 72 11.45 6.51 17.01
CA GLU A 72 10.46 7.58 16.88
C GLU A 72 9.38 7.55 17.99
N GLY A 73 9.13 6.37 18.55
CA GLY A 73 8.13 6.16 19.59
C GLY A 73 6.67 6.24 19.12
N ARG A 74 6.40 6.68 17.89
CA ARG A 74 5.07 6.81 17.28
C ARG A 74 5.12 6.68 15.75
N VAL A 75 3.97 6.51 15.16
CA VAL A 75 3.72 6.67 13.70
C VAL A 75 2.49 7.56 13.53
N ASP A 76 2.62 8.64 12.77
CA ASP A 76 1.51 9.56 12.49
C ASP A 76 0.74 9.16 11.23
N VAL A 77 1.46 8.60 10.23
CA VAL A 77 0.85 8.16 8.96
C VAL A 77 1.38 6.78 8.58
N LEU A 78 0.47 5.83 8.38
CA LEU A 78 0.77 4.51 7.82
C LEU A 78 0.18 4.40 6.42
N ILE A 79 1.03 4.18 5.40
CA ILE A 79 0.60 3.96 4.02
C ILE A 79 0.86 2.51 3.64
N ASN A 80 -0.22 1.72 3.59
CA ASN A 80 -0.21 0.34 3.14
C ASN A 80 -0.26 0.32 1.60
N ASN A 81 0.91 0.48 0.98
CA ASN A 81 1.06 0.54 -0.47
C ASN A 81 1.59 -0.77 -1.08
N ALA A 82 2.27 -1.61 -0.31
CA ALA A 82 2.80 -2.87 -0.82
C ALA A 82 1.70 -3.75 -1.44
N GLY A 83 1.92 -4.19 -2.67
CA GLY A 83 0.97 -5.05 -3.38
C GLY A 83 1.60 -5.74 -4.58
N ILE A 84 0.94 -6.80 -5.04
CA ILE A 84 1.29 -7.56 -6.24
C ILE A 84 0.03 -7.82 -7.08
N SER A 85 0.18 -7.90 -8.41
CA SER A 85 -0.94 -8.21 -9.33
C SER A 85 -1.29 -9.70 -9.37
N GLY A 86 -0.32 -10.57 -9.16
CA GLY A 86 -0.50 -12.02 -9.32
C GLY A 86 -0.51 -12.50 -10.77
N GLY A 87 -0.34 -11.59 -11.74
CA GLY A 87 -0.36 -11.89 -13.17
C GLY A 87 -1.76 -11.80 -13.80
N PHE A 88 -1.80 -12.06 -15.10
CA PHE A 88 -2.99 -11.91 -15.97
C PHE A 88 -3.29 -13.22 -16.72
N ALA A 89 -3.21 -14.35 -16.02
CA ALA A 89 -3.62 -15.63 -16.58
C ALA A 89 -5.14 -15.66 -16.85
N LYS A 90 -5.60 -16.62 -17.69
CA LYS A 90 -7.03 -16.83 -17.85
C LYS A 90 -7.66 -17.22 -16.52
N VAL A 91 -8.87 -16.76 -16.25
CA VAL A 91 -9.54 -17.01 -14.96
C VAL A 91 -9.62 -18.50 -14.61
N ALA A 92 -9.85 -19.34 -15.62
CA ALA A 92 -9.92 -20.80 -15.43
C ALA A 92 -8.58 -21.46 -15.06
N ASP A 93 -7.46 -20.78 -15.28
CA ASP A 93 -6.11 -21.30 -15.02
C ASP A 93 -5.58 -20.89 -13.62
N PHE A 94 -6.29 -20.01 -12.92
CA PHE A 94 -5.93 -19.63 -11.55
C PHE A 94 -6.15 -20.76 -10.57
N THR A 95 -5.12 -21.11 -9.82
CA THR A 95 -5.24 -22.03 -8.69
C THR A 95 -5.52 -21.28 -7.39
N ALA A 96 -6.03 -21.99 -6.36
CA ALA A 96 -6.18 -21.42 -5.02
C ALA A 96 -4.85 -20.87 -4.48
N LYS A 97 -3.73 -21.51 -4.80
CA LYS A 97 -2.38 -21.07 -4.39
C LYS A 97 -1.97 -19.73 -5.03
N ASP A 98 -2.38 -19.48 -6.27
CA ASP A 98 -2.11 -18.20 -6.93
C ASP A 98 -2.89 -17.06 -6.25
N VAL A 99 -4.17 -17.32 -5.91
CA VAL A 99 -5.00 -16.38 -5.15
C VAL A 99 -4.42 -16.14 -3.76
N GLU A 100 -4.06 -17.21 -3.03
CA GLU A 100 -3.45 -17.13 -1.70
C GLU A 100 -2.19 -16.26 -1.69
N LYS A 101 -1.32 -16.40 -2.69
CA LYS A 101 -0.10 -15.59 -2.82
C LYS A 101 -0.42 -14.09 -2.91
N VAL A 102 -1.43 -13.71 -3.69
CA VAL A 102 -1.86 -12.31 -3.82
C VAL A 102 -2.49 -11.82 -2.52
N TYR A 103 -3.36 -12.61 -1.92
CA TYR A 103 -3.99 -12.28 -0.65
C TYR A 103 -2.99 -12.15 0.49
N ASN A 104 -1.96 -13.00 0.53
CA ASN A 104 -0.95 -12.93 1.58
C ASN A 104 -0.22 -11.56 1.61
N THR A 105 0.02 -10.97 0.44
CA THR A 105 0.61 -9.62 0.36
C THR A 105 -0.45 -8.53 0.48
N ASN A 106 -1.48 -8.56 -0.38
CA ASN A 106 -2.40 -7.42 -0.54
C ASN A 106 -3.41 -7.29 0.59
N VAL A 107 -3.83 -8.42 1.19
CA VAL A 107 -4.91 -8.49 2.18
C VAL A 107 -4.35 -8.78 3.57
N PHE A 108 -3.72 -9.93 3.75
CA PHE A 108 -3.17 -10.31 5.07
C PHE A 108 -2.00 -9.43 5.49
N GLY A 109 -1.24 -8.89 4.52
CA GLY A 109 -0.22 -7.89 4.78
C GLY A 109 -0.77 -6.65 5.48
N ILE A 110 -1.92 -6.14 5.04
CA ILE A 110 -2.59 -5.00 5.71
C ILE A 110 -3.02 -5.39 7.13
N VAL A 111 -3.57 -6.59 7.32
CA VAL A 111 -3.96 -7.06 8.66
C VAL A 111 -2.76 -7.12 9.59
N ARG A 112 -1.62 -7.67 9.13
CA ARG A 112 -0.36 -7.71 9.91
C ARG A 112 0.11 -6.30 10.28
N MET A 113 0.14 -5.40 9.29
CA MET A 113 0.56 -4.02 9.51
C MET A 113 -0.35 -3.31 10.52
N MET A 114 -1.67 -3.42 10.36
CA MET A 114 -2.62 -2.80 11.29
C MET A 114 -2.45 -3.36 12.70
N ASN A 115 -2.49 -4.70 12.87
CA ASN A 115 -2.39 -5.32 14.19
C ASN A 115 -1.10 -4.93 14.92
N THR A 116 0.01 -4.79 14.19
CA THR A 116 1.31 -4.48 14.78
C THR A 116 1.48 -2.98 15.03
N PHE A 117 1.02 -2.11 14.12
CA PHE A 117 1.31 -0.67 14.18
C PHE A 117 0.23 0.18 14.86
N ILE A 118 -0.96 -0.33 15.14
CA ILE A 118 -1.99 0.39 15.92
C ILE A 118 -1.42 1.02 17.20
N PRO A 119 -0.60 0.32 18.03
CA PRO A 119 -0.06 0.92 19.26
C PRO A 119 0.85 2.13 19.03
N LEU A 120 1.51 2.26 17.86
CA LEU A 120 2.29 3.44 17.50
C LEU A 120 1.43 4.53 16.87
N LEU A 121 0.38 4.18 16.15
CA LEU A 121 -0.61 5.11 15.61
C LEU A 121 -1.38 5.80 16.74
N GLU A 122 -1.77 5.07 17.78
CA GLU A 122 -2.48 5.59 18.96
C GLU A 122 -1.65 6.61 19.78
N LYS A 123 -0.34 6.67 19.58
CA LYS A 123 0.53 7.70 20.17
C LYS A 123 0.58 8.99 19.37
N SER A 124 -0.03 9.03 18.19
CA SER A 124 -0.18 10.25 17.39
C SER A 124 -1.41 11.03 17.82
N GLU A 125 -1.33 12.35 17.79
CA GLU A 125 -2.49 13.23 18.01
C GLU A 125 -3.52 13.16 16.86
N GLN A 126 -3.06 12.86 15.65
CA GLN A 126 -3.89 12.78 14.45
C GLN A 126 -3.43 11.61 13.57
N PRO A 127 -3.68 10.36 13.98
CA PRO A 127 -3.23 9.19 13.25
C PRO A 127 -4.02 9.01 11.95
N VAL A 128 -3.30 8.72 10.88
CA VAL A 128 -3.86 8.50 9.54
C VAL A 128 -3.37 7.16 8.99
N VAL A 129 -4.27 6.39 8.42
CA VAL A 129 -3.95 5.18 7.65
C VAL A 129 -4.50 5.32 6.24
N VAL A 130 -3.67 5.05 5.24
CA VAL A 130 -4.08 4.97 3.83
C VAL A 130 -3.81 3.58 3.31
N ASN A 131 -4.85 2.87 2.91
CA ASN A 131 -4.75 1.59 2.22
C ASN A 131 -4.86 1.84 0.71
N VAL A 132 -3.79 1.54 -0.05
CA VAL A 132 -3.81 1.69 -1.51
C VAL A 132 -4.66 0.58 -2.11
N SER A 133 -5.85 0.96 -2.57
CA SER A 133 -6.80 0.09 -3.25
C SER A 133 -6.71 0.23 -4.77
N SER A 134 -7.81 0.07 -5.47
CA SER A 134 -7.93 0.20 -6.93
C SER A 134 -9.40 0.24 -7.34
N GLY A 135 -9.73 0.95 -8.41
CA GLY A 135 -11.03 0.86 -9.08
C GLY A 135 -11.39 -0.56 -9.49
N LEU A 136 -10.39 -1.41 -9.75
CA LEU A 136 -10.57 -2.85 -10.01
C LEU A 136 -11.13 -3.63 -8.81
N GLY A 137 -11.15 -3.05 -7.61
CA GLY A 137 -11.82 -3.60 -6.43
C GLY A 137 -13.26 -3.13 -6.25
N SER A 138 -13.75 -2.25 -7.11
CA SER A 138 -15.10 -1.69 -7.04
C SER A 138 -16.09 -2.52 -7.87
N PHE A 139 -17.08 -3.14 -7.22
CA PHE A 139 -18.16 -3.85 -7.94
C PHE A 139 -18.87 -2.94 -8.96
N GLY A 140 -19.16 -1.69 -8.58
CA GLY A 140 -19.83 -0.75 -9.48
C GLY A 140 -19.01 -0.42 -10.73
N MET A 141 -17.67 -0.39 -10.63
CA MET A 141 -16.80 -0.12 -11.77
C MET A 141 -16.60 -1.37 -12.64
N VAL A 142 -16.25 -2.50 -12.03
CA VAL A 142 -15.95 -3.73 -12.81
C VAL A 142 -17.18 -4.36 -13.48
N THR A 143 -18.38 -4.00 -13.06
CA THR A 143 -19.62 -4.47 -13.69
C THR A 143 -20.26 -3.45 -14.64
N ASN A 144 -19.73 -2.22 -14.70
CA ASN A 144 -20.22 -1.19 -15.60
C ASN A 144 -19.47 -1.26 -16.95
N PRO A 145 -20.14 -1.62 -18.09
CA PRO A 145 -19.48 -1.78 -19.38
C PRO A 145 -18.83 -0.48 -19.93
N ASP A 146 -19.20 0.67 -19.39
CA ASP A 146 -18.68 1.98 -19.82
C ASP A 146 -17.36 2.35 -19.15
N THR A 147 -16.85 1.53 -18.20
CA THR A 147 -15.59 1.78 -17.51
C THR A 147 -14.44 0.92 -18.07
N ALA A 148 -13.22 1.43 -17.96
CA ALA A 148 -12.02 0.68 -18.33
C ALA A 148 -11.81 -0.55 -17.43
N GLU A 149 -12.21 -0.46 -16.16
CA GLU A 149 -12.10 -1.52 -15.16
C GLU A 149 -12.91 -2.77 -15.55
N SER A 150 -14.03 -2.60 -16.24
CA SER A 150 -14.86 -3.73 -16.71
C SER A 150 -14.16 -4.60 -17.75
N GLN A 151 -13.15 -4.06 -18.42
CA GLN A 151 -12.38 -4.77 -19.44
C GLN A 151 -11.19 -5.55 -18.86
N VAL A 152 -10.91 -5.36 -17.56
CA VAL A 152 -9.78 -6.03 -16.89
C VAL A 152 -10.25 -7.29 -16.18
N ASN A 153 -9.67 -8.43 -16.56
CA ASN A 153 -9.97 -9.71 -15.96
C ASN A 153 -8.76 -10.22 -15.17
N SER A 154 -8.77 -9.99 -13.85
CA SER A 154 -7.72 -10.44 -12.93
C SER A 154 -8.34 -10.95 -11.63
N LEU A 155 -8.60 -12.26 -11.57
CA LEU A 155 -9.31 -12.90 -10.47
C LEU A 155 -8.70 -12.55 -9.10
N ALA A 156 -7.40 -12.80 -8.93
CA ALA A 156 -6.73 -12.63 -7.65
C ALA A 156 -6.58 -11.16 -7.26
N TYR A 157 -6.22 -10.29 -8.21
CA TYR A 157 -6.01 -8.87 -7.92
C TYR A 157 -7.33 -8.15 -7.61
N CYS A 158 -8.32 -8.26 -8.50
CA CYS A 158 -9.61 -7.58 -8.32
C CYS A 158 -10.27 -7.98 -7.01
N SER A 159 -10.33 -9.29 -6.72
CA SER A 159 -10.90 -9.79 -5.47
C SER A 159 -10.11 -9.31 -4.23
N SER A 160 -8.77 -9.26 -4.31
CA SER A 160 -7.95 -8.74 -3.22
C SER A 160 -8.21 -7.25 -2.95
N LYS A 161 -8.41 -6.44 -4.00
CA LYS A 161 -8.67 -4.99 -3.86
C LYS A 161 -10.09 -4.71 -3.36
N SER A 162 -11.07 -5.56 -3.70
CA SER A 162 -12.40 -5.53 -3.06
C SER A 162 -12.28 -5.81 -1.56
N ALA A 163 -11.48 -6.82 -1.17
CA ALA A 163 -11.23 -7.13 0.24
C ALA A 163 -10.53 -5.96 0.96
N VAL A 164 -9.52 -5.32 0.34
CA VAL A 164 -8.83 -4.13 0.91
C VAL A 164 -9.83 -3.01 1.18
N THR A 165 -10.70 -2.70 0.22
CA THR A 165 -11.71 -1.64 0.36
C THR A 165 -12.68 -1.97 1.51
N MET A 166 -13.18 -3.22 1.58
CA MET A 166 -14.07 -3.63 2.67
C MET A 166 -13.38 -3.59 4.03
N MET A 167 -12.14 -4.09 4.14
CA MET A 167 -11.38 -4.02 5.39
C MET A 167 -11.13 -2.59 5.84
N THR A 168 -10.86 -1.67 4.91
CA THR A 168 -10.70 -0.24 5.23
C THR A 168 -11.96 0.32 5.90
N VAL A 169 -13.13 0.00 5.37
CA VAL A 169 -14.42 0.39 5.98
C VAL A 169 -14.58 -0.21 7.38
N GLN A 170 -14.23 -1.49 7.57
CA GLN A 170 -14.38 -2.14 8.88
C GLN A 170 -13.39 -1.58 9.91
N TYR A 171 -12.14 -1.33 9.53
CA TYR A 171 -11.17 -0.68 10.40
C TYR A 171 -11.59 0.74 10.78
N ALA A 172 -12.09 1.53 9.83
CA ALA A 172 -12.56 2.89 10.10
C ALA A 172 -13.74 2.91 11.09
N LYS A 173 -14.65 1.92 10.99
CA LYS A 173 -15.75 1.75 11.97
C LYS A 173 -15.26 1.29 13.34
N GLY A 174 -14.29 0.37 13.37
CA GLY A 174 -13.77 -0.21 14.61
C GLY A 174 -12.80 0.71 15.36
N LEU A 175 -12.15 1.64 14.65
CA LEU A 175 -11.13 2.56 15.17
C LEU A 175 -11.48 4.02 14.83
N PRO A 176 -12.58 4.58 15.36
CA PRO A 176 -13.07 5.90 14.94
C PRO A 176 -12.14 7.06 15.29
N HIS A 177 -11.14 6.84 16.12
CA HIS A 177 -10.10 7.80 16.49
C HIS A 177 -8.91 7.81 15.52
N ILE A 178 -8.84 6.87 14.59
CA ILE A 178 -7.83 6.83 13.51
C ILE A 178 -8.53 7.16 12.19
N GLN A 179 -8.02 8.13 11.45
CA GLN A 179 -8.52 8.41 10.11
C GLN A 179 -8.03 7.33 9.14
N ILE A 180 -8.93 6.46 8.67
CA ILE A 180 -8.56 5.31 7.82
C ILE A 180 -9.28 5.42 6.47
N ASN A 181 -8.51 5.50 5.38
CA ASN A 181 -9.00 5.72 4.02
C ASN A 181 -8.47 4.67 3.04
N ALA A 182 -9.28 4.35 2.03
CA ALA A 182 -8.84 3.65 0.84
C ALA A 182 -8.55 4.68 -0.27
N ALA A 183 -7.38 4.60 -0.89
CA ALA A 183 -7.01 5.43 -2.01
C ALA A 183 -6.96 4.62 -3.31
N ASP A 184 -7.61 5.11 -4.36
CA ASP A 184 -7.50 4.58 -5.71
C ASP A 184 -6.57 5.48 -6.55
N PRO A 185 -5.37 5.01 -6.91
CA PRO A 185 -4.44 5.75 -7.78
C PRO A 185 -4.94 5.89 -9.23
N GLY A 186 -5.95 5.11 -9.62
CA GLY A 186 -6.29 4.87 -11.02
C GLY A 186 -5.21 4.07 -11.75
N SER A 187 -5.39 3.89 -13.05
CA SER A 187 -4.36 3.25 -13.91
C SER A 187 -3.10 4.11 -13.95
N THR A 188 -2.05 3.65 -13.30
CA THR A 188 -0.78 4.38 -13.13
C THR A 188 0.36 3.54 -13.67
N ASN A 189 1.28 4.16 -14.43
CA ASN A 189 2.42 3.49 -15.04
C ASN A 189 3.40 3.00 -13.96
N THR A 190 3.25 1.74 -13.58
CA THR A 190 4.09 1.04 -12.61
C THR A 190 4.35 -0.39 -13.09
N ASP A 191 5.34 -1.06 -12.54
CA ASP A 191 5.62 -2.49 -12.84
C ASP A 191 4.41 -3.42 -12.58
N LEU A 192 3.40 -2.94 -11.86
CA LEU A 192 2.20 -3.71 -11.54
C LEU A 192 1.26 -3.85 -12.74
N VAL A 193 1.28 -2.88 -13.64
CA VAL A 193 0.34 -2.78 -14.78
C VAL A 193 0.87 -3.53 -16.01
N GLY A 194 2.19 -3.75 -16.12
CA GLY A 194 2.81 -4.44 -17.26
C GLY A 194 2.43 -3.78 -18.59
N ASP A 195 2.11 -4.60 -19.61
CA ASP A 195 1.82 -4.14 -20.99
C ASP A 195 0.50 -3.35 -21.15
N PHE A 196 -0.31 -3.21 -20.09
CA PHE A 196 -1.53 -2.37 -20.09
C PHE A 196 -1.24 -0.86 -19.93
N SER A 197 0.02 -0.44 -20.06
CA SER A 197 0.50 0.92 -19.78
C SER A 197 0.06 2.00 -20.80
N ASN A 198 -0.50 1.65 -21.95
CA ASN A 198 -0.74 2.59 -23.07
C ASN A 198 -1.68 3.79 -22.75
N ASN A 199 -2.43 3.76 -21.65
CA ASN A 199 -3.26 4.85 -21.16
C ASN A 199 -3.07 5.14 -19.66
N SER A 200 -1.92 4.74 -19.09
CA SER A 200 -1.66 4.93 -17.68
C SER A 200 -1.19 6.35 -17.38
N LYS A 201 -1.68 6.92 -16.27
CA LYS A 201 -1.22 8.20 -15.74
C LYS A 201 0.24 8.12 -15.31
N HIS A 202 0.93 9.25 -15.31
CA HIS A 202 2.25 9.35 -14.68
C HIS A 202 2.13 9.09 -13.16
N VAL A 203 3.16 8.52 -12.56
CA VAL A 203 3.15 8.13 -11.13
C VAL A 203 2.85 9.32 -10.21
N SER A 204 3.33 10.52 -10.56
CA SER A 204 3.06 11.75 -9.80
C SER A 204 1.57 12.16 -9.77
N GLU A 205 0.77 11.71 -10.73
CA GLU A 205 -0.68 11.92 -10.68
C GLU A 205 -1.37 10.85 -9.85
N GLY A 206 -0.90 9.60 -9.93
CA GLY A 206 -1.43 8.48 -9.18
C GLY A 206 -1.27 8.61 -7.66
N ILE A 207 -0.27 9.36 -7.18
CA ILE A 207 -0.08 9.57 -5.74
C ILE A 207 -1.04 10.61 -5.15
N LYS A 208 -1.69 11.47 -5.94
CA LYS A 208 -2.55 12.55 -5.42
C LYS A 208 -3.59 12.06 -4.41
N PRO A 209 -4.37 11.00 -4.66
CA PRO A 209 -5.32 10.50 -3.67
C PRO A 209 -4.68 9.84 -2.44
N ILE A 210 -3.39 9.53 -2.49
CA ILE A 210 -2.66 8.94 -1.36
C ILE A 210 -2.17 10.01 -0.38
N ILE A 211 -1.87 11.22 -0.87
CA ILE A 211 -1.23 12.32 -0.10
C ILE A 211 -2.17 13.47 0.26
N GLN A 212 -3.44 13.39 -0.11
CA GLN A 212 -4.51 14.31 0.29
C GLN A 212 -4.99 14.01 1.71
#